data_2508f27e543cb123dd2186b177f5092c
#
_entry.id   2508f27e543cb123dd2186b177f5092c
#
_cell.length_a   1.000
_cell.length_b   1.000
_cell.length_c   1.000
_cell.angle_alpha   90.00
_cell.angle_beta   90.00
_cell.angle_gamma   90.00
#
_symmetry.space_group_name_H-M   'P 1'
#
loop_
_entity.id
_entity.type
_entity.pdbx_description
1 polymer ?
#
loop_
_entity_poly.entity_id
_entity_poly.type
_entity_poly.pdbx_seq_one_letter_code
_entity_poly.pdbx_strand_id
1 'polypeptide(L)'
;ETDYRIVSEIYLAPVGRELREPLHAIGYKNIMRMLERERPNLDADARSDIAAAMLTLMSTENFVFLHRTLGFGAKQVHTSVKTAIDAILAGTN
;
A
#
# COMPACT_ATOMS: atom_id res chain seq x y z
N GLU A 1 -5.81 -10.60 16.80
CA GLU A 1 -5.25 -9.33 16.34
C GLU A 1 -3.85 -9.03 16.88
N THR A 2 -3.15 -10.09 17.28
CA THR A 2 -1.78 -9.98 17.77
C THR A 2 -0.87 -9.33 16.72
N ASP A 3 -1.01 -9.72 15.46
CA ASP A 3 -0.19 -9.19 14.36
C ASP A 3 -0.42 -7.69 14.15
N TYR A 4 -1.67 -7.26 14.24
CA TYR A 4 -2.01 -5.84 14.14
C TYR A 4 -1.31 -5.03 15.25
N ARG A 5 -1.33 -5.53 16.50
CA ARG A 5 -0.73 -4.83 17.62
C ARG A 5 0.78 -4.67 17.42
N ILE A 6 1.46 -5.73 17.02
CA ILE A 6 2.89 -5.73 16.79
C ILE A 6 3.24 -4.75 15.67
N VAL A 7 2.55 -4.83 14.56
CA VAL A 7 2.78 -3.94 13.43
C VAL A 7 2.54 -2.50 13.81
N SER A 8 1.46 -2.22 14.55
CA SER A 8 1.12 -0.88 15.00
C SER A 8 2.23 -0.30 15.90
N GLU A 9 2.78 -1.11 16.81
CA GLU A 9 3.87 -0.67 17.68
C GLU A 9 5.12 -0.36 16.89
N ILE A 10 5.45 -1.18 15.88
CA ILE A 10 6.62 -0.96 15.03
C ILE A 10 6.48 0.37 14.29
N TYR A 11 5.31 0.65 13.73
CA TYR A 11 5.09 1.87 12.96
C TYR A 11 5.08 3.13 13.80
N LEU A 12 4.63 3.03 15.04
CA LEU A 12 4.56 4.18 15.93
C LEU A 12 5.85 4.44 16.67
N ALA A 13 6.75 3.45 16.73
CA ALA A 13 8.06 3.59 17.39
C ALA A 13 9.06 4.26 16.45
N PRO A 14 10.00 5.08 16.97
CA PRO A 14 11.06 5.68 16.14
C PRO A 14 11.87 4.65 15.36
N VAL A 15 12.21 3.53 15.98
CA VAL A 15 12.96 2.43 15.32
C VAL A 15 12.17 1.86 14.14
N GLY A 16 10.86 1.68 14.31
CA GLY A 16 10.01 1.20 13.24
C GLY A 16 9.97 2.16 12.07
N ARG A 17 10.03 3.46 12.34
CA ARG A 17 10.06 4.48 11.29
C ARG A 17 11.32 4.38 10.45
N GLU A 18 12.47 4.14 11.06
CA GLU A 18 13.73 3.98 10.35
C GLU A 18 13.72 2.77 9.41
N LEU A 19 13.09 1.68 9.83
CA LEU A 19 12.98 0.48 9.01
C LEU A 19 11.95 0.63 7.88
N ARG A 20 10.91 1.42 8.11
CA ARG A 20 9.80 1.58 7.20
C ARG A 20 10.20 2.26 5.89
N GLU A 21 11.03 3.30 5.96
CA GLU A 21 11.41 4.08 4.78
C GLU A 21 12.09 3.24 3.70
N PRO A 22 13.12 2.41 4.02
CA PRO A 22 13.72 1.53 3.02
C PRO A 22 12.72 0.53 2.42
N LEU A 23 11.82 -0.01 3.22
CA LEU A 23 10.81 -0.94 2.75
C LEU A 23 9.83 -0.26 1.80
N HIS A 24 9.45 0.97 2.07
CA HIS A 24 8.58 1.74 1.20
C HIS A 24 9.25 2.01 -0.15
N ALA A 25 10.55 2.34 -0.15
CA ALA A 25 11.29 2.57 -1.38
C ALA A 25 11.36 1.31 -2.25
N ILE A 26 11.58 0.15 -1.65
CA ILE A 26 11.60 -1.13 -2.35
C ILE A 26 10.20 -1.43 -2.93
N GLY A 27 9.17 -1.23 -2.13
CA GLY A 27 7.78 -1.44 -2.57
C GLY A 27 7.42 -0.56 -3.76
N TYR A 28 7.79 0.71 -3.71
CA TYR A 28 7.55 1.64 -4.80
C TYR A 28 8.23 1.18 -6.10
N LYS A 29 9.50 0.81 -6.02
CA LYS A 29 10.24 0.33 -7.19
C LYS A 29 9.62 -0.93 -7.78
N ASN A 30 9.18 -1.85 -6.94
CA ASN A 30 8.55 -3.09 -7.40
C ASN A 30 7.23 -2.81 -8.11
N ILE A 31 6.43 -1.89 -7.60
CA ILE A 31 5.17 -1.49 -8.24
C ILE A 31 5.46 -0.81 -9.57
N MET A 32 6.45 0.07 -9.63
CA MET A 32 6.83 0.74 -10.88
C MET A 32 7.23 -0.27 -11.96
N ARG A 33 8.01 -1.29 -11.61
CA ARG A 33 8.41 -2.34 -12.54
C ARG A 33 7.20 -3.13 -13.03
N MET A 34 6.29 -3.46 -12.13
CA MET A 34 5.06 -4.17 -12.50
C MET A 34 4.24 -3.34 -13.47
N LEU A 35 4.08 -2.04 -13.21
CA LEU A 35 3.30 -1.15 -14.08
C LEU A 35 3.97 -0.99 -15.45
N GLU A 36 5.30 -0.93 -15.53
CA GLU A 36 6.02 -0.90 -16.81
C GLU A 36 5.70 -2.12 -17.65
N ARG A 37 5.64 -3.28 -17.01
CA ARG A 37 5.37 -4.54 -17.68
C ARG A 37 3.90 -4.69 -18.07
N GLU A 38 2.99 -4.36 -17.15
CA GLU A 38 1.56 -4.64 -17.32
C GLU A 38 0.79 -3.50 -18.00
N ARG A 39 1.31 -2.29 -17.93
CA ARG A 39 0.68 -1.07 -18.47
C ARG A 39 1.71 -0.22 -19.21
N PRO A 40 2.30 -0.72 -20.30
CA PRO A 40 3.39 -0.02 -20.98
C PRO A 40 2.97 1.31 -21.61
N ASN A 41 1.68 1.54 -21.81
CA ASN A 41 1.18 2.78 -22.41
C ASN A 41 1.13 3.96 -21.45
N LEU A 42 1.29 3.72 -20.15
CA LEU A 42 1.32 4.80 -19.17
C LEU A 42 2.62 5.58 -19.29
N ASP A 43 2.52 6.91 -19.26
CA ASP A 43 3.73 7.73 -19.18
C ASP A 43 4.33 7.68 -17.76
N ALA A 44 5.53 8.25 -17.61
CA ALA A 44 6.26 8.16 -16.35
C ALA A 44 5.51 8.82 -15.18
N ASP A 45 4.86 9.96 -15.43
CA ASP A 45 4.16 10.68 -14.38
C ASP A 45 2.91 9.90 -13.92
N ALA A 46 2.12 9.40 -14.87
CA ALA A 46 0.95 8.60 -14.55
C ALA A 46 1.34 7.32 -13.82
N ARG A 47 2.42 6.68 -14.24
CA ARG A 47 2.93 5.47 -13.58
C ARG A 47 3.32 5.75 -12.15
N SER A 48 4.02 6.87 -11.92
CA SER A 48 4.44 7.27 -10.58
C SER A 48 3.25 7.56 -9.67
N ASP A 49 2.25 8.26 -10.17
CA ASP A 49 1.04 8.58 -9.39
C ASP A 49 0.29 7.31 -8.99
N ILE A 50 0.15 6.39 -9.92
CA ILE A 50 -0.53 5.12 -9.65
C ILE A 50 0.25 4.28 -8.66
N ALA A 51 1.58 4.22 -8.82
CA ALA A 51 2.43 3.47 -7.89
C ALA A 51 2.34 4.04 -6.47
N ALA A 52 2.33 5.36 -6.33
CA ALA A 52 2.21 6.01 -5.03
C ALA A 52 0.85 5.70 -4.39
N ALA A 53 -0.22 5.75 -5.15
CA ALA A 53 -1.56 5.40 -4.65
C ALA A 53 -1.63 3.94 -4.20
N MET A 54 -1.10 3.02 -5.00
CA MET A 54 -1.08 1.61 -4.64
C MET A 54 -0.26 1.35 -3.39
N LEU A 55 0.91 1.97 -3.29
CA LEU A 55 1.76 1.83 -2.11
C LEU A 55 1.04 2.33 -0.86
N THR A 56 0.35 3.47 -0.95
CA THR A 56 -0.42 4.03 0.16
C THR A 56 -1.50 3.04 0.60
N LEU A 57 -2.25 2.48 -0.33
CA LEU A 57 -3.32 1.52 -0.02
C LEU A 57 -2.78 0.28 0.67
N MET A 58 -1.58 -0.18 0.29
CA MET A 58 -0.97 -1.39 0.84
C MET A 58 -0.13 -1.11 2.09
N SER A 59 -0.08 0.14 2.56
CA SER A 59 0.75 0.50 3.71
C SER A 59 0.15 -0.03 5.01
N THR A 60 1.04 -0.27 5.98
CA THR A 60 0.61 -0.63 7.33
C THR A 60 -0.16 0.50 8.00
N GLU A 61 0.17 1.73 7.68
CA GLU A 61 -0.54 2.91 8.18
C GLU A 61 -2.01 2.88 7.76
N ASN A 62 -2.28 2.51 6.52
CA ASN A 62 -3.65 2.35 6.03
C ASN A 62 -4.37 1.21 6.76
N PHE A 63 -3.68 0.09 6.98
CA PHE A 63 -4.24 -1.02 7.75
C PHE A 63 -4.63 -0.56 9.15
N VAL A 64 -3.73 0.14 9.84
CA VAL A 64 -3.99 0.63 11.19
C VAL A 64 -5.18 1.59 11.21
N PHE A 65 -5.24 2.49 10.25
CA PHE A 65 -6.35 3.44 10.13
C PHE A 65 -7.69 2.70 9.96
N LEU A 66 -7.77 1.79 9.00
CA LEU A 66 -9.01 1.07 8.72
C LEU A 66 -9.45 0.23 9.92
N HIS A 67 -8.50 -0.41 10.58
CA HIS A 67 -8.80 -1.22 11.74
C HIS A 67 -9.27 -0.38 12.93
N ARG A 68 -8.53 0.68 13.26
CA ARG A 68 -8.85 1.51 14.43
C ARG A 68 -10.07 2.40 14.22
N THR A 69 -10.16 3.03 13.05
CA THR A 69 -11.19 4.03 12.80
C THR A 69 -12.50 3.40 12.37
N LEU A 70 -12.43 2.40 11.48
CA LEU A 70 -13.61 1.77 10.93
C LEU A 70 -13.94 0.40 11.54
N GLY A 71 -13.07 -0.12 12.39
CA GLY A 71 -13.30 -1.40 13.04
C GLY A 71 -13.14 -2.61 12.12
N PHE A 72 -12.47 -2.44 10.98
CA PHE A 72 -12.31 -3.54 10.02
C PHE A 72 -11.35 -4.59 10.56
N GLY A 73 -11.72 -5.87 10.43
CA GLY A 73 -10.80 -6.97 10.66
C GLY A 73 -9.82 -7.12 9.48
N ALA A 74 -8.79 -7.96 9.67
CA ALA A 74 -7.75 -8.14 8.66
C ALA A 74 -8.30 -8.56 7.30
N LYS A 75 -9.26 -9.48 7.28
CA LYS A 75 -9.86 -9.95 6.02
C LYS A 75 -10.58 -8.82 5.29
N GLN A 76 -11.30 -7.98 6.03
CA GLN A 76 -12.04 -6.88 5.44
C GLN A 76 -11.11 -5.79 4.92
N VAL A 77 -10.01 -5.53 5.62
CA VAL A 77 -8.97 -4.60 5.14
C VAL A 77 -8.40 -5.12 3.82
N HIS A 78 -8.04 -6.40 3.77
CA HIS A 78 -7.50 -7.00 2.56
C HIS A 78 -8.48 -6.88 1.38
N THR A 79 -9.74 -7.20 1.60
CA THR A 79 -10.77 -7.11 0.56
C THR A 79 -10.96 -5.68 0.07
N SER A 80 -10.97 -4.71 0.98
CA SER A 80 -11.15 -3.31 0.63
C SER A 80 -9.97 -2.78 -0.18
N VAL A 81 -8.75 -3.12 0.22
CA VAL A 81 -7.54 -2.71 -0.48
C VAL A 81 -7.50 -3.33 -1.88
N LYS A 82 -7.80 -4.63 -1.98
CA LYS A 82 -7.84 -5.32 -3.28
C LYS A 82 -8.87 -4.68 -4.21
N THR A 83 -10.05 -4.35 -3.70
CA THR A 83 -11.10 -3.70 -4.49
C THR A 83 -10.61 -2.36 -5.05
N ALA A 84 -9.94 -1.55 -4.22
CA ALA A 84 -9.43 -0.26 -4.65
C ALA A 84 -8.33 -0.41 -5.70
N ILE A 85 -7.40 -1.34 -5.50
CA ILE A 85 -6.31 -1.58 -6.45
C ILE A 85 -6.87 -2.07 -7.79
N ASP A 86 -7.81 -3.01 -7.77
CA ASP A 86 -8.44 -3.51 -8.98
C ASP A 86 -9.13 -2.37 -9.76
N ALA A 87 -9.80 -1.45 -9.05
CA ALA A 87 -10.46 -0.31 -9.68
C ALA A 87 -9.42 0.65 -10.31
N ILE A 88 -8.31 0.89 -9.63
CA ILE A 88 -7.24 1.74 -10.16
C ILE A 88 -6.67 1.12 -11.44
N LEU A 89 -6.35 -0.16 -11.43
CA LEU A 89 -5.78 -0.85 -12.58
C LEU A 89 -6.76 -0.92 -13.75
N ALA A 90 -8.05 -1.12 -13.48
CA ALA A 90 -9.08 -1.12 -14.52
C ALA A 90 -9.17 0.24 -15.21
N GLY A 91 -8.97 1.34 -14.47
CA GLY A 91 -9.01 2.68 -15.03
C GLY A 91 -7.78 3.07 -15.85
N THR A 92 -6.74 2.23 -15.88
CA THR A 92 -5.48 2.51 -16.60
C THR A 92 -5.39 1.84 -17.98
N ASN A 93 -6.41 1.17 -18.41
CA ASN A 93 -6.41 0.48 -19.71
C ASN A 93 -6.50 1.44 -20.89
#